data_2de5ad0da06f373868ae259d43f96621
#
_entry.id   2de5ad0da06f373868ae259d43f96621
#
_cell.length_a   1.000
_cell.length_b   1.000
_cell.length_c   1.000
_cell.angle_alpha   90.00
_cell.angle_beta   90.00
_cell.angle_gamma   90.00
#
_symmetry.space_group_name_H-M   'P 1'
#
loop_
_entity.id
_entity.type
_entity.pdbx_description
1 polymer ?
#
loop_
_entity_poly.entity_id
_entity_poly.type
_entity_poly.pdbx_seq_one_letter_code
_entity_poly.pdbx_strand_id
1 'polypeptide(L)'
;VRTLGSKAVLAVAVVGGLLAGCSSGSGDGDNGSSRGKNTSSGDRNLVSGASEGPSVAPGAVAAGMGAGSAEDGEFPRTVGHFEGKTEIKSAPKKIAALSTGQLDDLLTLGIVPTVTTRADNAGLAPDYLNGAFPTYKKQLSAMADAGTRTAPNLETLAAAKPDLILINDSLGDLYPKLSKIAPTVVTAGNGINWKRDLLLVGDAVGKGDKAQALLDGIVSDAATRGKQLGDPAVSMLRFTPDRTRMFGVSSFTGSIAVDMGLARPKSQQFNAISQDIGAESVDVADGDWIFYSVQGDASKTDAGSVLAGPLWKSMKAVKAKHAVKVDDDPWYLNAGPTAARLVVRQLADTLGK
;
A
#
# COMPACT_ATOMS: atom_id res chain seq x y z
N VAL A 1 64.34 -14.05 -9.64
CA VAL A 1 64.73 -13.49 -10.94
C VAL A 1 63.64 -12.57 -11.40
N ARG A 2 63.78 -11.26 -11.13
CA ARG A 2 63.85 -10.13 -12.09
C ARG A 2 62.61 -10.01 -13.02
N THR A 3 61.98 -8.86 -13.22
CA THR A 3 62.26 -7.41 -13.17
C THR A 3 60.96 -6.67 -13.42
N LEU A 4 60.63 -5.68 -12.68
CA LEU A 4 60.47 -4.23 -12.89
C LEU A 4 60.09 -3.76 -14.31
N GLY A 5 59.11 -2.89 -14.38
CA GLY A 5 58.78 -2.02 -15.52
C GLY A 5 57.72 -0.98 -15.17
N SER A 6 58.18 0.21 -14.78
CA SER A 6 57.38 1.42 -14.48
C SER A 6 57.10 2.27 -15.72
N LYS A 7 56.26 3.31 -15.51
CA LYS A 7 56.04 4.61 -16.24
C LYS A 7 54.83 4.60 -17.21
N ALA A 8 54.07 5.68 -17.39
CA ALA A 8 54.05 7.04 -16.81
C ALA A 8 52.71 7.71 -17.22
N VAL A 9 52.22 8.55 -16.35
CA VAL A 9 51.50 9.82 -16.44
C VAL A 9 51.26 10.42 -17.83
N LEU A 10 50.00 10.83 -18.09
CA LEU A 10 49.75 12.15 -18.75
C LEU A 10 48.40 12.71 -18.29
N ALA A 11 48.44 13.88 -17.64
CA ALA A 11 47.31 14.75 -17.36
C ALA A 11 47.14 15.72 -18.52
N VAL A 12 45.91 16.02 -18.91
CA VAL A 12 45.54 17.22 -19.69
C VAL A 12 44.34 17.87 -19.07
N ALA A 13 44.58 19.04 -18.50
CA ALA A 13 43.55 20.01 -18.10
C ALA A 13 43.25 20.93 -19.29
N VAL A 14 41.95 21.23 -19.53
CA VAL A 14 41.56 22.41 -20.31
C VAL A 14 40.47 23.14 -19.56
N VAL A 15 40.77 24.40 -19.34
CA VAL A 15 40.00 25.46 -18.68
C VAL A 15 39.12 26.17 -19.72
N GLY A 16 37.98 26.68 -19.29
CA GLY A 16 37.46 27.95 -19.85
C GLY A 16 36.00 28.00 -20.22
N GLY A 17 35.27 28.95 -19.61
CA GLY A 17 34.16 29.63 -20.20
C GLY A 17 33.00 30.03 -19.28
N LEU A 18 33.19 31.06 -18.45
CA LEU A 18 32.14 31.85 -17.80
C LEU A 18 31.41 32.71 -18.84
N LEU A 19 30.06 32.73 -18.78
CA LEU A 19 29.28 33.91 -19.18
C LEU A 19 28.15 34.13 -18.20
N ALA A 20 28.23 35.22 -17.49
CA ALA A 20 27.21 35.78 -16.63
C ALA A 20 26.20 36.60 -17.50
N GLY A 21 24.93 36.50 -17.12
CA GLY A 21 23.89 37.38 -17.65
C GLY A 21 22.93 37.71 -16.51
N CYS A 22 23.14 38.91 -15.91
CA CYS A 22 22.17 39.54 -15.00
C CYS A 22 21.08 40.24 -15.79
N SER A 23 19.82 40.07 -15.40
CA SER A 23 18.78 41.06 -15.65
C SER A 23 17.88 41.15 -14.42
N SER A 24 17.87 42.36 -13.88
CA SER A 24 17.07 42.83 -12.75
C SER A 24 15.66 43.20 -13.21
N GLY A 25 14.67 42.89 -12.38
CA GLY A 25 13.30 43.38 -12.51
C GLY A 25 12.56 43.23 -11.20
N SER A 26 12.41 44.35 -10.46
CA SER A 26 11.66 44.48 -9.23
C SER A 26 10.14 44.44 -9.48
N GLY A 27 9.39 43.84 -8.57
CA GLY A 27 7.94 43.98 -8.51
C GLY A 27 7.40 43.31 -7.23
N ASP A 28 7.11 44.14 -6.24
CA ASP A 28 6.42 43.77 -4.99
C ASP A 28 5.00 43.27 -5.27
N GLY A 29 4.58 42.24 -4.51
CA GLY A 29 3.21 41.78 -4.51
C GLY A 29 3.02 40.66 -3.47
N ASP A 30 2.83 41.06 -2.23
CA ASP A 30 2.45 40.24 -1.08
C ASP A 30 1.11 39.53 -1.36
N ASN A 31 1.07 38.22 -1.29
CA ASN A 31 -0.14 37.49 -0.91
C ASN A 31 0.18 36.09 -0.40
N GLY A 32 -0.05 35.89 0.88
CA GLY A 32 0.15 34.65 1.60
C GLY A 32 -0.69 33.52 1.02
N SER A 33 -0.01 32.49 0.55
CA SER A 33 -0.62 31.19 0.26
C SER A 33 0.24 30.12 0.90
N SER A 34 -0.33 29.47 1.89
CA SER A 34 0.24 28.34 2.61
C SER A 34 0.70 27.27 1.61
N ARG A 35 2.01 27.20 1.39
CA ARG A 35 2.64 26.09 0.70
C ARG A 35 2.49 24.82 1.54
N GLY A 36 1.45 24.05 1.27
CA GLY A 36 1.44 22.64 1.60
C GLY A 36 2.70 22.02 0.99
N LYS A 37 3.59 21.51 1.83
CA LYS A 37 4.69 20.68 1.39
C LYS A 37 4.06 19.42 0.76
N ASN A 38 3.96 19.43 -0.55
CA ASN A 38 3.82 18.23 -1.35
C ASN A 38 5.17 17.51 -1.27
N THR A 39 5.43 16.83 -0.17
CA THR A 39 6.46 15.81 -0.13
C THR A 39 5.95 14.69 -1.00
N SER A 40 6.39 14.66 -2.24
CA SER A 40 6.17 13.52 -3.12
C SER A 40 6.70 12.29 -2.40
N SER A 41 5.81 11.41 -1.93
CA SER A 41 6.12 10.06 -1.44
C SER A 41 6.69 9.17 -2.56
N GLY A 42 7.14 9.76 -3.68
CA GLY A 42 7.64 9.08 -4.85
C GLY A 42 8.95 8.32 -4.64
N ASP A 43 9.81 8.79 -3.75
CA ASP A 43 11.17 8.24 -3.61
C ASP A 43 11.25 7.02 -2.68
N ARG A 44 10.18 6.69 -1.95
CA ARG A 44 10.12 5.52 -1.07
C ARG A 44 9.23 4.39 -1.60
N ASN A 45 8.75 4.50 -2.82
CA ASN A 45 8.13 3.38 -3.53
C ASN A 45 9.24 2.36 -3.87
N LEU A 46 9.38 1.35 -3.03
CA LEU A 46 10.34 0.27 -3.21
C LEU A 46 9.98 -0.70 -4.35
N VAL A 47 9.22 -0.27 -5.31
CA VAL A 47 9.18 -0.92 -6.61
C VAL A 47 10.54 -0.67 -7.23
N SER A 48 11.51 -1.51 -6.88
CA SER A 48 12.88 -1.38 -7.34
C SER A 48 12.98 -1.82 -8.78
N GLY A 49 13.60 -0.98 -9.55
CA GLY A 49 14.02 -1.25 -10.90
C GLY A 49 13.33 -0.31 -11.86
N ALA A 50 14.13 0.56 -12.45
CA ALA A 50 13.81 1.20 -13.71
C ALA A 50 13.71 0.12 -14.81
N SER A 51 12.69 -0.74 -14.73
CA SER A 51 12.26 -1.49 -15.89
C SER A 51 11.30 -0.58 -16.66
N GLU A 52 11.44 -0.48 -17.93
CA GLU A 52 10.64 0.35 -18.85
C GLU A 52 9.18 -0.12 -18.96
N GLY A 53 8.57 -0.61 -17.90
CA GLY A 53 7.20 -1.12 -17.91
C GLY A 53 6.50 -1.08 -16.56
N PRO A 54 5.19 -1.31 -16.55
CA PRO A 54 4.43 -1.44 -15.33
C PRO A 54 4.98 -2.58 -14.44
N SER A 55 5.20 -2.30 -13.16
CA SER A 55 5.71 -3.28 -12.20
C SER A 55 4.84 -3.37 -10.96
N VAL A 56 4.82 -4.52 -10.33
CA VAL A 56 4.17 -4.76 -9.04
C VAL A 56 5.22 -4.96 -7.95
N ALA A 57 4.86 -4.69 -6.70
CA ALA A 57 5.77 -4.89 -5.58
C ALA A 57 6.24 -6.35 -5.52
N PRO A 58 7.55 -6.60 -5.37
CA PRO A 58 8.08 -7.95 -5.23
C PRO A 58 7.63 -8.60 -3.93
N GLY A 59 7.55 -9.92 -3.94
CA GLY A 59 7.21 -10.74 -2.79
C GLY A 59 8.40 -11.04 -1.85
N ALA A 60 9.27 -10.05 -1.63
CA ALA A 60 10.40 -10.13 -0.71
C ALA A 60 10.61 -8.79 -0.01
N VAL A 61 11.10 -8.78 1.22
CA VAL A 61 11.53 -7.55 1.91
C VAL A 61 12.65 -6.86 1.13
N ALA A 62 12.73 -5.54 1.24
CA ALA A 62 13.80 -4.80 0.58
C ALA A 62 15.16 -5.12 1.21
N ALA A 63 16.23 -4.94 0.43
CA ALA A 63 17.59 -5.17 0.91
C ALA A 63 17.90 -4.33 2.16
N GLY A 64 18.42 -4.97 3.20
CA GLY A 64 18.71 -4.34 4.50
C GLY A 64 17.50 -4.14 5.43
N MET A 65 16.31 -4.55 5.02
CA MET A 65 15.12 -4.58 5.85
C MET A 65 14.83 -5.99 6.38
N GLY A 66 13.89 -6.06 7.34
CA GLY A 66 13.51 -7.31 7.98
C GLY A 66 14.48 -7.75 9.07
N ALA A 67 14.32 -8.97 9.54
CA ALA A 67 15.07 -9.54 10.65
C ALA A 67 16.37 -10.28 10.22
N GLY A 68 16.74 -10.19 8.95
CA GLY A 68 17.94 -10.86 8.42
C GLY A 68 17.79 -12.39 8.44
N SER A 69 18.71 -13.07 9.16
CA SER A 69 18.70 -14.54 9.27
C SER A 69 18.02 -15.06 10.54
N ALA A 70 17.31 -14.23 11.29
CA ALA A 70 16.62 -14.68 12.51
C ALA A 70 15.43 -15.59 12.17
N GLU A 71 15.41 -16.79 12.75
CA GLU A 71 14.35 -17.79 12.53
C GLU A 71 13.05 -17.39 13.22
N ASP A 72 11.94 -17.99 12.81
CA ASP A 72 10.64 -17.77 13.45
C ASP A 72 10.71 -18.11 14.96
N GLY A 73 10.19 -17.19 15.78
CA GLY A 73 10.19 -17.32 17.23
C GLY A 73 11.50 -16.96 17.92
N GLU A 74 12.59 -16.69 17.18
CA GLU A 74 13.88 -16.31 17.75
C GLU A 74 13.85 -14.84 18.21
N PHE A 75 14.24 -14.58 19.45
CA PHE A 75 14.38 -13.26 20.08
C PHE A 75 15.58 -13.27 21.07
N PRO A 76 16.27 -12.12 21.29
CA PRO A 76 16.03 -10.81 20.68
C PRO A 76 16.34 -10.81 19.18
N ARG A 77 15.66 -9.95 18.43
CA ARG A 77 15.93 -9.74 17.01
C ARG A 77 16.00 -8.26 16.68
N THR A 78 16.80 -7.94 15.69
CA THR A 78 16.91 -6.57 15.16
C THR A 78 16.23 -6.53 13.80
N VAL A 79 15.22 -5.68 13.66
CA VAL A 79 14.44 -5.51 12.42
C VAL A 79 14.85 -4.22 11.75
N GLY A 80 15.36 -4.31 10.52
CA GLY A 80 15.57 -3.16 9.63
C GLY A 80 14.23 -2.68 9.05
N HIS A 81 13.98 -1.38 9.08
CA HIS A 81 12.74 -0.75 8.61
C HIS A 81 12.99 0.67 8.05
N PHE A 82 11.96 1.39 7.61
CA PHE A 82 12.11 2.67 6.90
C PHE A 82 12.74 3.79 7.72
N GLU A 83 12.65 3.76 9.03
CA GLU A 83 13.30 4.76 9.93
C GLU A 83 14.57 4.20 10.60
N GLY A 84 15.13 3.09 10.09
CA GLY A 84 16.38 2.51 10.58
C GLY A 84 16.26 1.08 11.08
N LYS A 85 16.70 0.83 12.32
CA LYS A 85 16.68 -0.51 12.93
C LYS A 85 16.10 -0.46 14.33
N THR A 86 15.27 -1.44 14.67
CA THR A 86 14.66 -1.58 15.99
C THR A 86 14.98 -2.95 16.57
N GLU A 87 15.53 -2.99 17.80
CA GLU A 87 15.67 -4.23 18.57
C GLU A 87 14.36 -4.57 19.25
N ILE A 88 13.88 -5.80 19.04
CA ILE A 88 12.71 -6.38 19.68
C ILE A 88 13.22 -7.50 20.60
N LYS A 89 13.17 -7.26 21.91
CA LYS A 89 13.83 -8.11 22.94
C LYS A 89 13.16 -9.46 23.17
N SER A 90 11.85 -9.53 22.94
CA SER A 90 11.05 -10.76 23.17
C SER A 90 9.83 -10.75 22.25
N ALA A 91 9.21 -11.91 22.07
CA ALA A 91 7.98 -12.03 21.26
C ALA A 91 6.91 -11.03 21.73
N PRO A 92 6.45 -10.13 20.86
CA PRO A 92 5.47 -9.10 21.24
C PRO A 92 4.13 -9.71 21.64
N LYS A 93 3.53 -9.17 22.72
CA LYS A 93 2.24 -9.61 23.27
C LYS A 93 1.18 -8.52 23.22
N LYS A 94 1.58 -7.27 23.23
CA LYS A 94 0.72 -6.09 23.19
C LYS A 94 1.11 -5.20 22.02
N ILE A 95 0.53 -5.45 20.88
CA ILE A 95 0.90 -4.76 19.67
C ILE A 95 -0.08 -3.62 19.38
N ALA A 96 0.44 -2.45 19.03
CA ALA A 96 -0.31 -1.36 18.44
C ALA A 96 -0.13 -1.36 16.93
N ALA A 97 -1.23 -1.49 16.17
CA ALA A 97 -1.26 -1.47 14.71
C ALA A 97 -1.93 -0.17 14.23
N LEU A 98 -1.13 0.79 13.73
CA LEU A 98 -1.62 2.16 13.51
C LEU A 98 -1.84 2.51 12.04
N SER A 99 -1.56 1.60 11.11
CA SER A 99 -1.59 1.90 9.69
C SER A 99 -2.35 0.87 8.85
N THR A 100 -2.64 1.25 7.61
CA THR A 100 -3.36 0.42 6.64
C THR A 100 -2.70 -0.95 6.47
N GLY A 101 -3.50 -2.01 6.44
CA GLY A 101 -3.05 -3.39 6.23
C GLY A 101 -2.59 -4.11 7.49
N GLN A 102 -1.95 -3.40 8.44
CA GLN A 102 -1.29 -4.02 9.59
C GLN A 102 -2.21 -4.85 10.49
N LEU A 103 -3.48 -4.46 10.64
CA LEU A 103 -4.47 -5.27 11.36
C LEU A 103 -4.72 -6.62 10.65
N ASP A 104 -4.89 -6.59 9.32
CA ASP A 104 -5.09 -7.79 8.51
C ASP A 104 -3.84 -8.70 8.54
N ASP A 105 -2.65 -8.11 8.40
CA ASP A 105 -1.37 -8.82 8.49
C ASP A 105 -1.26 -9.59 9.81
N LEU A 106 -1.49 -8.91 10.94
CA LEU A 106 -1.41 -9.50 12.26
C LEU A 106 -2.45 -10.61 12.46
N LEU A 107 -3.71 -10.36 12.07
CA LEU A 107 -4.78 -11.37 12.22
C LEU A 107 -4.48 -12.62 11.39
N THR A 108 -3.98 -12.46 10.16
CA THR A 108 -3.61 -13.57 9.29
C THR A 108 -2.41 -14.34 9.88
N LEU A 109 -1.49 -13.67 10.55
CA LEU A 109 -0.39 -14.29 11.29
C LEU A 109 -0.83 -14.94 12.62
N GLY A 110 -2.11 -14.79 13.00
CA GLY A 110 -2.68 -15.37 14.23
C GLY A 110 -2.44 -14.50 15.47
N ILE A 111 -2.33 -13.19 15.29
CA ILE A 111 -2.10 -12.21 16.36
C ILE A 111 -3.22 -11.18 16.35
N VAL A 112 -3.83 -10.93 17.49
CA VAL A 112 -4.80 -9.83 17.65
C VAL A 112 -4.10 -8.67 18.34
N PRO A 113 -3.98 -7.48 17.71
CA PRO A 113 -3.38 -6.32 18.39
C PRO A 113 -4.27 -5.85 19.52
N THR A 114 -3.66 -5.19 20.52
CA THR A 114 -4.39 -4.62 21.66
C THR A 114 -4.89 -3.21 21.42
N VAL A 115 -4.26 -2.52 20.47
CA VAL A 115 -4.58 -1.15 20.08
C VAL A 115 -4.54 -1.04 18.55
N THR A 116 -5.47 -0.30 17.98
CA THR A 116 -5.44 0.02 16.55
C THR A 116 -6.00 1.40 16.28
N THR A 117 -5.74 1.92 15.10
CA THR A 117 -6.43 3.10 14.53
C THR A 117 -7.45 2.65 13.51
N ARG A 118 -8.35 3.54 13.13
CA ARG A 118 -9.32 3.32 12.05
C ARG A 118 -9.12 4.28 10.89
N ALA A 119 -9.64 3.92 9.73
CA ALA A 119 -9.83 4.88 8.65
C ALA A 119 -10.93 5.88 9.04
N ASP A 120 -10.93 7.06 8.42
CA ASP A 120 -11.98 8.05 8.65
C ASP A 120 -13.35 7.46 8.32
N ASN A 121 -14.30 7.66 9.22
CA ASN A 121 -15.68 7.14 9.13
C ASN A 121 -15.80 5.60 9.05
N ALA A 122 -14.80 4.85 9.55
CA ALA A 122 -14.83 3.39 9.60
C ALA A 122 -14.76 2.87 11.05
N GLY A 123 -15.14 1.61 11.24
CA GLY A 123 -14.94 0.88 12.51
C GLY A 123 -13.47 0.49 12.73
N LEU A 124 -13.12 0.10 13.96
CA LEU A 124 -11.76 -0.38 14.29
C LEU A 124 -11.39 -1.65 13.52
N ALA A 125 -12.32 -2.58 13.41
CA ALA A 125 -12.16 -3.79 12.61
C ALA A 125 -13.22 -3.79 11.50
N PRO A 126 -12.80 -3.75 10.22
CA PRO A 126 -13.72 -3.89 9.09
C PRO A 126 -14.52 -5.19 9.12
N ASP A 127 -15.73 -5.16 8.54
CA ASP A 127 -16.64 -6.31 8.55
C ASP A 127 -16.05 -7.55 7.90
N TYR A 128 -15.28 -7.41 6.84
CA TYR A 128 -14.64 -8.54 6.19
C TYR A 128 -13.62 -9.26 7.11
N LEU A 129 -12.93 -8.53 7.99
CA LEU A 129 -12.04 -9.11 9.00
C LEU A 129 -12.82 -9.78 10.13
N ASN A 130 -13.89 -9.14 10.62
CA ASN A 130 -14.79 -9.75 11.59
C ASN A 130 -15.38 -11.07 11.08
N GLY A 131 -15.75 -11.11 9.79
CA GLY A 131 -16.26 -12.31 9.12
C GLY A 131 -15.19 -13.39 8.91
N ALA A 132 -13.96 -13.00 8.56
CA ALA A 132 -12.85 -13.93 8.31
C ALA A 132 -12.29 -14.55 9.63
N PHE A 133 -12.36 -13.81 10.73
CA PHE A 133 -11.79 -14.21 12.03
C PHE A 133 -12.83 -14.26 13.16
N PRO A 134 -13.91 -15.05 13.06
CA PRO A 134 -14.99 -15.07 14.04
C PRO A 134 -14.52 -15.52 15.43
N THR A 135 -13.45 -16.32 15.50
CA THR A 135 -12.84 -16.77 16.77
C THR A 135 -12.18 -15.62 17.53
N TYR A 136 -11.82 -14.52 16.87
CA TYR A 136 -11.20 -13.34 17.49
C TYR A 136 -12.21 -12.24 17.83
N LYS A 137 -13.51 -12.46 17.61
CA LYS A 137 -14.56 -11.44 17.80
C LYS A 137 -14.47 -10.72 19.16
N LYS A 138 -14.24 -11.45 20.23
CA LYS A 138 -14.10 -10.87 21.59
C LYS A 138 -12.86 -9.97 21.69
N GLN A 139 -11.71 -10.41 21.16
CA GLN A 139 -10.48 -9.65 21.21
C GLN A 139 -10.56 -8.41 20.30
N LEU A 140 -11.13 -8.55 19.10
CA LEU A 140 -11.34 -7.43 18.17
C LEU A 140 -12.22 -6.34 18.78
N SER A 141 -13.31 -6.73 19.49
CA SER A 141 -14.18 -5.78 20.18
C SER A 141 -13.52 -5.14 21.42
N ALA A 142 -12.45 -5.73 21.96
CA ALA A 142 -11.72 -5.22 23.13
C ALA A 142 -10.49 -4.38 22.76
N MET A 143 -10.18 -4.22 21.48
CA MET A 143 -9.08 -3.36 21.05
C MET A 143 -9.33 -1.90 21.46
N ALA A 144 -8.29 -1.24 21.97
CA ALA A 144 -8.36 0.19 22.25
C ALA A 144 -8.32 1.01 20.94
N ASP A 145 -9.15 2.03 20.87
CA ASP A 145 -9.20 2.98 19.75
C ASP A 145 -8.16 4.08 19.95
N ALA A 146 -7.10 4.04 19.15
CA ALA A 146 -6.08 5.08 19.13
C ALA A 146 -6.37 6.19 18.10
N GLY A 147 -7.62 6.40 17.72
CA GLY A 147 -8.01 7.46 16.78
C GLY A 147 -7.91 7.06 15.32
N THR A 148 -7.69 8.05 14.44
CA THR A 148 -7.58 7.78 13.00
C THR A 148 -6.15 7.46 12.57
N ARG A 149 -6.00 6.81 11.41
CA ARG A 149 -4.70 6.49 10.81
C ARG A 149 -3.86 7.74 10.50
N THR A 150 -4.49 8.88 10.32
CA THR A 150 -3.82 10.16 10.03
C THR A 150 -3.48 10.96 11.29
N ALA A 151 -4.16 10.68 12.41
CA ALA A 151 -4.00 11.38 13.69
C ALA A 151 -4.13 10.40 14.88
N PRO A 152 -3.13 9.53 15.10
CA PRO A 152 -3.16 8.60 16.24
C PRO A 152 -3.04 9.34 17.58
N ASN A 153 -3.80 8.87 18.58
CA ASN A 153 -3.78 9.42 19.93
C ASN A 153 -2.63 8.81 20.74
N LEU A 154 -1.58 9.61 20.97
CA LEU A 154 -0.38 9.17 21.66
C LEU A 154 -0.61 8.87 23.15
N GLU A 155 -1.59 9.51 23.79
CA GLU A 155 -1.93 9.25 25.19
C GLU A 155 -2.57 7.87 25.36
N THR A 156 -3.50 7.53 24.47
CA THR A 156 -4.09 6.17 24.41
C THR A 156 -3.02 5.11 24.20
N LEU A 157 -2.07 5.37 23.28
CA LEU A 157 -0.95 4.46 23.03
C LEU A 157 -0.07 4.28 24.25
N ALA A 158 0.33 5.37 24.91
CA ALA A 158 1.15 5.31 26.11
C ALA A 158 0.43 4.58 27.28
N ALA A 159 -0.87 4.83 27.44
CA ALA A 159 -1.70 4.16 28.48
C ALA A 159 -1.85 2.66 28.21
N ALA A 160 -1.92 2.23 26.96
CA ALA A 160 -2.02 0.82 26.57
C ALA A 160 -0.73 0.02 26.82
N LYS A 161 0.42 0.71 26.96
CA LYS A 161 1.75 0.12 27.20
C LYS A 161 2.05 -1.01 26.21
N PRO A 162 2.06 -0.74 24.89
CA PRO A 162 2.43 -1.73 23.89
C PRO A 162 3.89 -2.16 24.07
N ASP A 163 4.22 -3.35 23.63
CA ASP A 163 5.60 -3.86 23.55
C ASP A 163 6.14 -3.86 22.11
N LEU A 164 5.26 -3.55 21.14
CA LEU A 164 5.61 -3.24 19.74
C LEU A 164 4.59 -2.26 19.18
N ILE A 165 5.06 -1.26 18.43
CA ILE A 165 4.25 -0.34 17.63
C ILE A 165 4.57 -0.54 16.16
N LEU A 166 3.55 -0.72 15.33
CA LEU A 166 3.63 -0.77 13.88
C LEU A 166 3.03 0.50 13.29
N ILE A 167 3.78 1.19 12.48
CA ILE A 167 3.34 2.35 11.68
C ILE A 167 3.80 2.18 10.24
N ASN A 168 3.30 3.03 9.35
CA ASN A 168 3.88 3.16 8.02
C ASN A 168 4.59 4.51 7.85
N ASP A 169 5.25 4.68 6.71
CA ASP A 169 6.03 5.87 6.37
C ASP A 169 5.22 7.19 6.45
N SER A 170 3.91 7.16 6.20
CA SER A 170 3.06 8.36 6.33
C SER A 170 2.99 8.91 7.77
N LEU A 171 3.34 8.11 8.76
CA LEU A 171 3.46 8.47 10.17
C LEU A 171 4.93 8.61 10.62
N GLY A 172 5.89 8.61 9.71
CA GLY A 172 7.32 8.65 10.01
C GLY A 172 7.72 9.83 10.92
N ASP A 173 7.10 10.98 10.76
CA ASP A 173 7.33 12.15 11.63
C ASP A 173 7.01 11.88 13.10
N LEU A 174 6.19 10.87 13.41
CA LEU A 174 5.87 10.46 14.78
C LEU A 174 6.85 9.43 15.33
N TYR A 175 7.70 8.81 14.50
CA TYR A 175 8.64 7.76 14.89
C TYR A 175 9.48 8.13 16.12
N PRO A 176 10.09 9.37 16.21
CA PRO A 176 10.88 9.74 17.39
C PRO A 176 10.08 9.84 18.70
N LYS A 177 8.77 10.03 18.61
CA LYS A 177 7.87 10.07 19.78
C LYS A 177 7.39 8.66 20.14
N LEU A 178 7.01 7.87 19.15
CA LEU A 178 6.51 6.51 19.32
C LEU A 178 7.60 5.56 19.83
N SER A 179 8.82 5.68 19.35
CA SER A 179 9.96 4.87 19.81
C SER A 179 10.36 5.11 21.27
N LYS A 180 9.91 6.23 21.88
CA LYS A 180 10.01 6.45 23.33
C LYS A 180 8.94 5.71 24.14
N ILE A 181 7.84 5.33 23.50
CA ILE A 181 6.76 4.55 24.14
C ILE A 181 7.10 3.05 24.09
N ALA A 182 7.46 2.54 22.90
CA ALA A 182 7.81 1.14 22.68
C ALA A 182 8.69 0.97 21.42
N PRO A 183 9.36 -0.18 21.24
CA PRO A 183 9.96 -0.56 19.98
C PRO A 183 8.99 -0.32 18.82
N THR A 184 9.43 0.42 17.81
CA THR A 184 8.57 0.85 16.69
C THR A 184 9.17 0.39 15.37
N VAL A 185 8.36 -0.27 14.53
CA VAL A 185 8.75 -0.71 13.18
C VAL A 185 7.90 0.05 12.16
N VAL A 186 8.55 0.56 11.13
CA VAL A 186 7.94 1.41 10.10
C VAL A 186 7.91 0.65 8.78
N THR A 187 6.69 0.32 8.30
CA THR A 187 6.46 -0.28 6.97
C THR A 187 6.37 0.80 5.89
N ALA A 188 6.42 0.43 4.62
CA ALA A 188 6.26 1.39 3.53
C ALA A 188 4.84 1.94 3.43
N GLY A 189 3.83 1.09 3.63
CA GLY A 189 2.42 1.45 3.47
C GLY A 189 1.99 1.59 2.00
N ASN A 190 0.92 2.32 1.76
CA ASN A 190 0.42 2.73 0.45
C ASN A 190 -0.24 1.65 -0.42
N GLY A 191 -0.51 0.47 0.05
CA GLY A 191 -1.13 -0.60 -0.75
C GLY A 191 -0.24 -1.13 -1.90
N ILE A 192 0.67 -0.33 -2.47
CA ILE A 192 1.67 -0.80 -3.43
C ILE A 192 2.58 -1.84 -2.78
N ASN A 193 2.97 -1.60 -1.54
CA ASN A 193 3.96 -2.40 -0.82
C ASN A 193 3.34 -3.49 0.05
N TRP A 194 2.05 -3.78 -0.08
CA TRP A 194 1.33 -4.68 0.82
C TRP A 194 2.01 -6.06 1.01
N LYS A 195 2.64 -6.59 -0.04
CA LYS A 195 3.39 -7.86 0.02
C LYS A 195 4.61 -7.74 0.93
N ARG A 196 5.39 -6.67 0.75
CA ARG A 196 6.58 -6.39 1.57
C ARG A 196 6.23 -6.02 2.99
N ASP A 197 5.15 -5.27 3.17
CA ASP A 197 4.67 -4.86 4.49
C ASP A 197 4.23 -6.08 5.32
N LEU A 198 3.51 -7.04 4.71
CA LEU A 198 3.20 -8.32 5.35
C LEU A 198 4.46 -9.06 5.83
N LEU A 199 5.50 -9.13 4.98
CA LEU A 199 6.75 -9.80 5.32
C LEU A 199 7.49 -9.08 6.44
N LEU A 200 7.58 -7.74 6.38
CA LEU A 200 8.22 -6.95 7.42
C LEU A 200 7.48 -7.03 8.77
N VAL A 201 6.14 -7.04 8.74
CA VAL A 201 5.32 -7.29 9.93
C VAL A 201 5.59 -8.71 10.46
N GLY A 202 5.67 -9.71 9.58
CA GLY A 202 6.04 -11.08 9.94
C GLY A 202 7.37 -11.14 10.67
N ASP A 203 8.39 -10.50 10.12
CA ASP A 203 9.71 -10.41 10.74
C ASP A 203 9.67 -9.73 12.11
N ALA A 204 8.93 -8.62 12.22
CA ALA A 204 8.81 -7.89 13.48
C ALA A 204 8.16 -8.71 14.60
N VAL A 205 7.25 -9.61 14.26
CA VAL A 205 6.55 -10.46 15.25
C VAL A 205 7.12 -11.88 15.36
N GLY A 206 8.25 -12.17 14.70
CA GLY A 206 8.90 -13.49 14.74
C GLY A 206 8.13 -14.58 14.00
N LYS A 207 7.53 -14.21 12.88
CA LYS A 207 6.75 -15.10 11.99
C LYS A 207 7.07 -14.82 10.50
N GLY A 208 8.34 -14.56 10.17
CA GLY A 208 8.80 -14.24 8.83
C GLY A 208 8.52 -15.38 7.84
N ASP A 209 8.91 -16.62 8.19
CA ASP A 209 8.68 -17.81 7.36
C ASP A 209 7.18 -18.05 7.12
N LYS A 210 6.37 -17.86 8.18
CA LYS A 210 4.91 -17.96 8.07
C LYS A 210 4.34 -16.88 7.14
N ALA A 211 4.82 -15.65 7.24
CA ALA A 211 4.40 -14.56 6.37
C ALA A 211 4.74 -14.85 4.91
N GLN A 212 5.95 -15.34 4.63
CA GLN A 212 6.37 -15.73 3.29
C GLN A 212 5.49 -16.87 2.73
N ALA A 213 5.29 -17.93 3.49
CA ALA A 213 4.45 -19.05 3.05
C ALA A 213 2.99 -18.63 2.77
N LEU A 214 2.45 -17.70 3.58
CA LEU A 214 1.12 -17.13 3.36
C LEU A 214 1.07 -16.31 2.06
N LEU A 215 2.08 -15.49 1.79
CA LEU A 215 2.18 -14.68 0.58
C LEU A 215 2.31 -15.55 -0.66
N ASP A 216 3.21 -16.54 -0.63
CA ASP A 216 3.42 -17.49 -1.72
C ASP A 216 2.12 -18.26 -2.04
N GLY A 217 1.36 -18.65 -1.02
CA GLY A 217 0.06 -19.30 -1.19
C GLY A 217 -0.97 -18.38 -1.84
N ILE A 218 -0.99 -17.08 -1.52
CA ILE A 218 -1.91 -16.11 -2.15
C ILE A 218 -1.55 -15.91 -3.63
N VAL A 219 -0.28 -15.70 -3.94
CA VAL A 219 0.18 -15.48 -5.32
C VAL A 219 -0.05 -16.74 -6.18
N SER A 220 0.24 -17.91 -5.63
CA SER A 220 0.00 -19.19 -6.31
C SER A 220 -1.49 -19.47 -6.59
N ASP A 221 -2.39 -19.18 -5.61
CA ASP A 221 -3.85 -19.31 -5.80
C ASP A 221 -4.35 -18.30 -6.85
N ALA A 222 -3.87 -17.05 -6.81
CA ALA A 222 -4.19 -16.02 -7.80
C ALA A 222 -3.81 -16.50 -9.22
N ALA A 223 -2.57 -16.91 -9.42
CA ALA A 223 -2.09 -17.40 -10.72
C ALA A 223 -2.86 -18.65 -11.20
N THR A 224 -3.21 -19.55 -10.29
CA THR A 224 -3.95 -20.77 -10.63
C THR A 224 -5.36 -20.47 -11.10
N ARG A 225 -6.07 -19.58 -10.38
CA ARG A 225 -7.42 -19.15 -10.75
C ARG A 225 -7.43 -18.34 -12.03
N GLY A 226 -6.45 -17.45 -12.19
CA GLY A 226 -6.36 -16.58 -13.35
C GLY A 226 -6.20 -17.34 -14.67
N LYS A 227 -5.46 -18.46 -14.68
CA LYS A 227 -5.28 -19.31 -15.88
C LYS A 227 -6.60 -19.83 -16.51
N GLN A 228 -7.67 -19.85 -15.75
CA GLN A 228 -8.97 -20.37 -16.19
C GLN A 228 -9.88 -19.25 -16.75
N LEU A 229 -9.47 -17.97 -16.64
CA LEU A 229 -10.32 -16.81 -16.92
C LEU A 229 -10.10 -16.19 -18.30
N GLY A 230 -9.12 -16.65 -19.06
CA GLY A 230 -8.66 -15.97 -20.26
C GLY A 230 -7.89 -14.70 -19.91
N ASP A 231 -7.95 -13.69 -20.80
CA ASP A 231 -7.21 -12.44 -20.66
C ASP A 231 -8.15 -11.21 -20.74
N PRO A 232 -9.21 -11.12 -19.91
CA PRO A 232 -10.12 -9.98 -19.93
C PRO A 232 -9.41 -8.73 -19.37
N ALA A 233 -9.63 -7.58 -20.02
CA ALA A 233 -9.16 -6.28 -19.54
C ALA A 233 -10.02 -5.81 -18.37
N VAL A 234 -9.49 -5.91 -17.13
CA VAL A 234 -10.17 -5.57 -15.88
C VAL A 234 -9.84 -4.14 -15.47
N SER A 235 -10.86 -3.29 -15.43
CA SER A 235 -10.79 -1.91 -14.94
C SER A 235 -11.16 -1.82 -13.46
N MET A 236 -10.51 -0.91 -12.74
CA MET A 236 -10.72 -0.68 -11.31
C MET A 236 -10.91 0.80 -11.00
N LEU A 237 -12.06 1.13 -10.40
CA LEU A 237 -12.48 2.49 -10.08
C LEU A 237 -12.93 2.61 -8.63
N ARG A 238 -12.74 3.79 -8.06
CA ARG A 238 -13.24 4.16 -6.73
C ARG A 238 -13.81 5.56 -6.75
N PHE A 239 -15.04 5.71 -6.34
CA PHE A 239 -15.68 7.00 -6.11
C PHE A 239 -15.51 7.39 -4.65
N THR A 240 -14.84 8.51 -4.39
CA THR A 240 -14.65 9.08 -3.05
C THR A 240 -15.37 10.43 -2.96
N PRO A 241 -15.54 11.02 -1.77
CA PRO A 241 -16.23 12.31 -1.64
C PRO A 241 -15.61 13.46 -2.43
N ASP A 242 -14.31 13.38 -2.73
CA ASP A 242 -13.54 14.45 -3.34
C ASP A 242 -13.08 14.16 -4.78
N ARG A 243 -13.20 12.89 -5.24
CA ARG A 243 -12.67 12.50 -6.57
C ARG A 243 -13.15 11.13 -7.04
N THR A 244 -13.03 10.89 -8.36
CA THR A 244 -13.09 9.56 -8.97
C THR A 244 -11.69 9.10 -9.29
N ARG A 245 -11.31 7.91 -8.83
CA ARG A 245 -9.96 7.36 -8.95
C ARG A 245 -9.93 6.12 -9.81
N MET A 246 -8.98 6.08 -10.71
CA MET A 246 -8.64 4.93 -11.55
C MET A 246 -7.34 4.31 -11.03
N PHE A 247 -7.31 2.99 -10.81
CA PHE A 247 -6.20 2.32 -10.13
C PHE A 247 -5.22 1.68 -11.11
N GLY A 248 -3.92 1.92 -10.89
CA GLY A 248 -2.82 1.39 -11.70
C GLY A 248 -2.45 -0.05 -11.36
N VAL A 249 -1.54 -0.63 -12.15
CA VAL A 249 -1.07 -2.02 -11.97
C VAL A 249 -0.31 -2.24 -10.65
N SER A 250 0.34 -1.21 -10.14
CA SER A 250 1.07 -1.26 -8.86
C SER A 250 0.17 -1.12 -7.64
N SER A 251 -1.09 -0.71 -7.81
CA SER A 251 -2.03 -0.61 -6.68
C SER A 251 -2.28 -1.99 -6.06
N PHE A 252 -2.83 -2.03 -4.85
CA PHE A 252 -3.20 -3.28 -4.19
C PHE A 252 -4.00 -4.20 -5.10
N THR A 253 -5.17 -3.77 -5.56
CA THR A 253 -6.03 -4.57 -6.45
C THR A 253 -5.44 -4.76 -7.83
N GLY A 254 -4.71 -3.77 -8.35
CA GLY A 254 -4.00 -3.87 -9.63
C GLY A 254 -2.93 -4.96 -9.61
N SER A 255 -2.16 -5.04 -8.52
CA SER A 255 -1.13 -6.08 -8.35
C SER A 255 -1.73 -7.48 -8.27
N ILE A 256 -2.90 -7.63 -7.66
CA ILE A 256 -3.63 -8.90 -7.61
C ILE A 256 -4.11 -9.32 -9.00
N ALA A 257 -4.64 -8.38 -9.79
CA ALA A 257 -5.02 -8.68 -11.18
C ALA A 257 -3.81 -9.13 -12.01
N VAL A 258 -2.63 -8.50 -11.80
CA VAL A 258 -1.38 -8.93 -12.45
C VAL A 258 -0.95 -10.33 -11.97
N ASP A 259 -1.02 -10.62 -10.66
CA ASP A 259 -0.72 -11.96 -10.13
C ASP A 259 -1.66 -13.03 -10.72
N MET A 260 -2.90 -12.66 -11.04
CA MET A 260 -3.86 -13.53 -11.74
C MET A 260 -3.60 -13.65 -13.25
N GLY A 261 -2.70 -12.84 -13.82
CA GLY A 261 -2.44 -12.79 -15.28
C GLY A 261 -3.56 -12.09 -16.06
N LEU A 262 -4.39 -11.27 -15.42
CA LEU A 262 -5.47 -10.53 -16.07
C LEU A 262 -4.93 -9.27 -16.76
N ALA A 263 -5.44 -8.96 -17.96
CA ALA A 263 -5.11 -7.72 -18.63
C ALA A 263 -5.68 -6.48 -17.92
N ARG A 264 -5.05 -5.34 -18.18
CA ARG A 264 -5.54 -4.04 -17.69
C ARG A 264 -5.79 -3.11 -18.89
N PRO A 265 -6.81 -2.24 -18.85
CA PRO A 265 -6.97 -1.19 -19.86
C PRO A 265 -5.68 -0.37 -19.98
N LYS A 266 -5.35 0.11 -21.18
CA LYS A 266 -4.14 0.93 -21.43
C LYS A 266 -4.06 2.13 -20.49
N SER A 267 -5.20 2.77 -20.20
CA SER A 267 -5.33 3.88 -19.25
C SER A 267 -4.95 3.53 -17.82
N GLN A 268 -4.88 2.25 -17.46
CA GLN A 268 -4.55 1.77 -16.12
C GLN A 268 -3.20 1.03 -16.04
N GLN A 269 -2.40 1.08 -17.11
CA GLN A 269 -1.06 0.50 -17.15
C GLN A 269 0.00 1.52 -16.70
N PHE A 270 -0.13 2.01 -15.46
CA PHE A 270 0.81 2.95 -14.86
C PHE A 270 1.27 2.46 -13.47
N ASN A 271 2.46 2.92 -13.05
CA ASN A 271 3.14 2.51 -11.81
C ASN A 271 2.80 3.37 -10.58
N ALA A 272 1.64 4.01 -10.54
CA ALA A 272 1.16 4.70 -9.35
C ALA A 272 -0.02 3.94 -8.72
N ILE A 273 -0.39 4.31 -7.49
CA ILE A 273 -1.58 3.75 -6.84
C ILE A 273 -2.80 4.03 -7.69
N SER A 274 -3.01 5.31 -8.03
CA SER A 274 -4.18 5.76 -8.77
C SER A 274 -3.90 7.07 -9.51
N GLN A 275 -4.75 7.33 -10.49
CA GLN A 275 -4.91 8.64 -11.14
C GLN A 275 -6.34 9.09 -10.98
N ASP A 276 -6.52 10.38 -10.72
CA ASP A 276 -7.84 10.98 -10.64
C ASP A 276 -8.36 11.28 -12.05
N ILE A 277 -9.64 11.03 -12.27
CA ILE A 277 -10.33 11.30 -13.55
C ILE A 277 -11.60 12.11 -13.30
N GLY A 278 -11.92 13.01 -14.22
CA GLY A 278 -13.17 13.77 -14.18
C GLY A 278 -14.35 12.95 -14.69
N ALA A 279 -15.55 13.38 -14.32
CA ALA A 279 -16.79 12.75 -14.80
C ALA A 279 -16.93 12.80 -16.32
N GLU A 280 -16.34 13.85 -16.95
CA GLU A 280 -16.32 14.08 -18.39
C GLU A 280 -15.37 13.17 -19.16
N SER A 281 -14.54 12.39 -18.48
CA SER A 281 -13.57 11.45 -19.07
C SER A 281 -13.61 10.07 -18.43
N VAL A 282 -14.72 9.72 -17.79
CA VAL A 282 -14.86 8.41 -17.11
C VAL A 282 -14.76 7.23 -18.08
N ASP A 283 -15.08 7.44 -19.36
CA ASP A 283 -15.00 6.45 -20.43
C ASP A 283 -13.57 5.98 -20.75
N VAL A 284 -12.53 6.74 -20.37
CA VAL A 284 -11.13 6.27 -20.50
C VAL A 284 -10.86 5.04 -19.62
N ALA A 285 -11.69 4.80 -18.61
CA ALA A 285 -11.59 3.65 -17.73
C ALA A 285 -12.35 2.40 -18.23
N ASP A 286 -12.85 2.41 -19.48
CA ASP A 286 -13.54 1.24 -20.05
C ASP A 286 -12.61 0.04 -20.20
N GLY A 287 -13.16 -1.15 -20.10
CA GLY A 287 -12.49 -2.43 -20.23
C GLY A 287 -13.46 -3.53 -20.66
N ASP A 288 -13.09 -4.78 -20.47
CA ASP A 288 -14.04 -5.89 -20.60
C ASP A 288 -14.91 -6.02 -19.35
N TRP A 289 -14.32 -5.71 -18.19
CA TRP A 289 -14.99 -5.66 -16.89
C TRP A 289 -14.58 -4.39 -16.13
N ILE A 290 -15.50 -3.86 -15.33
CA ILE A 290 -15.25 -2.75 -14.41
C ILE A 290 -15.63 -3.18 -13.01
N PHE A 291 -14.69 -3.14 -12.06
CA PHE A 291 -14.95 -3.31 -10.64
C PHE A 291 -14.84 -1.95 -9.97
N TYR A 292 -15.92 -1.47 -9.38
CA TYR A 292 -15.94 -0.15 -8.78
C TYR A 292 -16.53 -0.16 -7.37
N SER A 293 -16.02 0.73 -6.52
CA SER A 293 -16.56 0.98 -5.19
C SER A 293 -17.01 2.44 -5.02
N VAL A 294 -17.78 2.66 -3.97
CA VAL A 294 -18.19 4.00 -3.52
C VAL A 294 -17.84 4.10 -2.05
N GLN A 295 -16.97 5.03 -1.69
CA GLN A 295 -16.53 5.23 -0.32
C GLN A 295 -17.61 5.95 0.50
N GLY A 296 -18.10 5.28 1.54
CA GLY A 296 -19.08 5.85 2.46
C GLY A 296 -20.44 6.14 1.80
N ASP A 297 -21.01 7.33 2.08
CA ASP A 297 -22.31 7.73 1.56
C ASP A 297 -22.20 8.16 0.08
N ALA A 298 -22.88 7.43 -0.79
CA ALA A 298 -22.89 7.70 -2.23
C ALA A 298 -23.37 9.11 -2.59
N SER A 299 -24.25 9.71 -1.78
CA SER A 299 -24.76 11.07 -1.99
C SER A 299 -23.70 12.15 -1.81
N LYS A 300 -22.58 11.82 -1.17
CA LYS A 300 -21.43 12.70 -0.96
C LYS A 300 -20.31 12.51 -1.99
N THR A 301 -20.54 11.68 -3.00
CA THR A 301 -19.58 11.36 -4.06
C THR A 301 -20.17 11.68 -5.42
N ASP A 302 -19.35 11.75 -6.46
CA ASP A 302 -19.82 11.89 -7.84
C ASP A 302 -20.43 10.60 -8.41
N ALA A 303 -20.45 9.50 -7.64
CA ALA A 303 -20.92 8.20 -8.12
C ALA A 303 -22.33 8.26 -8.71
N GLY A 304 -23.27 8.96 -8.05
CA GLY A 304 -24.66 9.07 -8.53
C GLY A 304 -24.76 9.70 -9.91
N SER A 305 -24.09 10.83 -10.13
CA SER A 305 -24.10 11.57 -11.40
C SER A 305 -23.32 10.82 -12.49
N VAL A 306 -22.15 10.28 -12.16
CA VAL A 306 -21.30 9.54 -13.13
C VAL A 306 -22.02 8.27 -13.60
N LEU A 307 -22.51 7.43 -12.69
CA LEU A 307 -23.17 6.15 -13.03
C LEU A 307 -24.50 6.36 -13.78
N ALA A 308 -25.19 7.48 -13.56
CA ALA A 308 -26.37 7.86 -14.31
C ALA A 308 -26.05 8.53 -15.66
N GLY A 309 -24.80 8.99 -15.85
CA GLY A 309 -24.36 9.79 -16.97
C GLY A 309 -24.30 9.04 -18.32
N PRO A 310 -24.32 9.76 -19.43
CA PRO A 310 -24.30 9.17 -20.78
C PRO A 310 -22.96 8.49 -21.09
N LEU A 311 -21.82 9.05 -20.65
CA LEU A 311 -20.50 8.46 -20.88
C LEU A 311 -20.39 7.09 -20.23
N TRP A 312 -20.77 6.95 -18.95
CA TRP A 312 -20.80 5.66 -18.26
C TRP A 312 -21.65 4.64 -19.00
N LYS A 313 -22.90 5.05 -19.39
CA LYS A 313 -23.81 4.17 -20.12
C LYS A 313 -23.33 3.78 -21.51
N SER A 314 -22.42 4.56 -22.10
CA SER A 314 -21.84 4.27 -23.41
C SER A 314 -20.71 3.24 -23.37
N MET A 315 -20.09 3.02 -22.21
CA MET A 315 -18.95 2.12 -22.03
C MET A 315 -19.32 0.67 -22.39
N LYS A 316 -18.35 -0.06 -22.96
CA LYS A 316 -18.49 -1.46 -23.41
C LYS A 316 -18.88 -2.36 -22.24
N ALA A 317 -18.13 -2.29 -21.13
CA ALA A 317 -18.40 -3.09 -19.94
C ALA A 317 -19.78 -2.83 -19.36
N VAL A 318 -20.25 -1.57 -19.35
CA VAL A 318 -21.57 -1.20 -18.82
C VAL A 318 -22.70 -1.76 -19.68
N LYS A 319 -22.59 -1.64 -21.03
CA LYS A 319 -23.53 -2.23 -21.97
C LYS A 319 -23.61 -3.75 -21.87
N ALA A 320 -22.48 -4.38 -21.62
CA ALA A 320 -22.39 -5.83 -21.42
C ALA A 320 -22.88 -6.28 -20.03
N LYS A 321 -23.23 -5.36 -19.12
CA LYS A 321 -23.57 -5.61 -17.71
C LYS A 321 -22.37 -6.18 -16.91
N HIS A 322 -21.17 -5.83 -17.31
CA HIS A 322 -19.91 -6.22 -16.67
C HIS A 322 -19.36 -5.13 -15.74
N ALA A 323 -20.16 -4.15 -15.34
CA ALA A 323 -19.82 -3.17 -14.31
C ALA A 323 -20.32 -3.67 -12.95
N VAL A 324 -19.40 -4.08 -12.09
CA VAL A 324 -19.67 -4.73 -10.81
C VAL A 324 -19.30 -3.81 -9.65
N LYS A 325 -20.29 -3.51 -8.80
CA LYS A 325 -20.02 -2.81 -7.54
C LYS A 325 -19.42 -3.78 -6.53
N VAL A 326 -18.33 -3.37 -5.90
CA VAL A 326 -17.62 -4.14 -4.88
C VAL A 326 -17.58 -3.40 -3.55
N ASP A 327 -17.24 -4.11 -2.48
CA ASP A 327 -17.04 -3.53 -1.15
C ASP A 327 -15.75 -2.71 -1.12
N ASP A 328 -15.84 -1.47 -0.63
CA ASP A 328 -14.73 -0.53 -0.59
C ASP A 328 -13.60 -0.97 0.35
N ASP A 329 -13.96 -1.55 1.50
CA ASP A 329 -12.99 -1.93 2.53
C ASP A 329 -11.93 -2.90 2.03
N PRO A 330 -12.26 -4.12 1.54
CA PRO A 330 -11.24 -5.08 1.11
C PRO A 330 -10.63 -4.75 -0.25
N TRP A 331 -11.30 -3.95 -1.09
CA TRP A 331 -10.80 -3.67 -2.43
C TRP A 331 -9.86 -2.48 -2.49
N TYR A 332 -10.16 -1.41 -1.74
CA TYR A 332 -9.47 -0.13 -1.93
C TYR A 332 -9.00 0.55 -0.63
N LEU A 333 -9.59 0.22 0.51
CA LEU A 333 -9.29 0.92 1.76
C LEU A 333 -8.29 0.16 2.64
N ASN A 334 -8.31 -1.17 2.61
CA ASN A 334 -7.42 -2.02 3.39
C ASN A 334 -6.63 -2.96 2.48
N ALA A 335 -5.31 -2.91 2.59
CA ALA A 335 -4.40 -3.70 1.78
C ALA A 335 -3.71 -4.75 2.66
N GLY A 336 -4.23 -5.97 2.68
CA GLY A 336 -3.69 -7.05 3.49
C GLY A 336 -4.02 -8.43 2.93
N PRO A 337 -3.49 -9.51 3.50
CA PRO A 337 -3.59 -10.87 2.95
C PRO A 337 -5.02 -11.43 2.90
N THR A 338 -5.87 -11.11 3.89
CA THR A 338 -7.28 -11.54 3.87
C THR A 338 -8.05 -10.81 2.78
N ALA A 339 -7.84 -9.48 2.66
CA ALA A 339 -8.41 -8.68 1.58
C ALA A 339 -7.96 -9.22 0.21
N ALA A 340 -6.68 -9.55 0.04
CA ALA A 340 -6.14 -10.09 -1.21
C ALA A 340 -6.83 -11.40 -1.62
N ARG A 341 -6.98 -12.34 -0.69
CA ARG A 341 -7.71 -13.60 -0.95
C ARG A 341 -9.17 -13.38 -1.33
N LEU A 342 -9.80 -12.37 -0.73
CA LEU A 342 -11.19 -12.01 -1.03
C LEU A 342 -11.29 -11.44 -2.44
N VAL A 343 -10.40 -10.52 -2.83
CA VAL A 343 -10.34 -9.95 -4.18
C VAL A 343 -10.09 -11.03 -5.23
N VAL A 344 -9.11 -11.93 -5.01
CA VAL A 344 -8.83 -13.07 -5.91
C VAL A 344 -10.09 -13.91 -6.13
N ARG A 345 -10.79 -14.26 -5.05
CA ARG A 345 -12.03 -15.07 -5.17
C ARG A 345 -13.13 -14.32 -5.93
N GLN A 346 -13.38 -13.06 -5.58
CA GLN A 346 -14.42 -12.28 -6.24
C GLN A 346 -14.14 -12.06 -7.72
N LEU A 347 -12.88 -11.80 -8.12
CA LEU A 347 -12.48 -11.76 -9.53
C LEU A 347 -12.74 -13.10 -10.20
N ALA A 348 -12.26 -14.19 -9.63
CA ALA A 348 -12.44 -15.53 -10.21
C ALA A 348 -13.92 -15.92 -10.36
N ASP A 349 -14.73 -15.72 -9.31
CA ASP A 349 -16.15 -16.06 -9.31
C ASP A 349 -16.98 -15.19 -10.27
N THR A 350 -16.53 -13.96 -10.54
CA THR A 350 -17.22 -13.03 -11.44
C THR A 350 -16.82 -13.25 -12.89
N LEU A 351 -15.55 -13.41 -13.18
CA LEU A 351 -15.03 -13.55 -14.54
C LEU A 351 -15.21 -14.97 -15.10
N GLY A 352 -15.38 -15.97 -14.25
CA GLY A 352 -15.55 -17.38 -14.64
C GLY A 352 -17.01 -17.78 -14.96
N LYS A 353 -17.94 -16.82 -14.96
CA LYS A 353 -19.35 -17.02 -15.33
C LYS A 353 -19.55 -16.84 -16.83
#